data_d5c1164d40f603cc50a01fad8315d87e
#
_entry.id   d5c1164d40f603cc50a01fad8315d87e
#
_cell.length_a   1.000
_cell.length_b   1.000
_cell.length_c   1.000
_cell.angle_alpha   90.00
_cell.angle_beta   90.00
_cell.angle_gamma   90.00
#
_symmetry.space_group_name_H-M   'P 1'
#
loop_
_entity.id
_entity.type
_entity.pdbx_description
1 polymer ?
#
loop_
_entity_poly.entity_id
_entity_poly.type
_entity_poly.pdbx_seq_one_letter_code
_entity_poly.pdbx_strand_id
1 'polypeptide(L)'
;FVSLYGKAIQQNTRVANEQGLLATVRYLPQKKLELSGYLDVFRFPCPTFNSRFDNAKGIEGMLQSLAQIGAGWQLMARYQIRSKQQTYNYKSQVLKEYVMRHKIRLSSLFKATRGDVAVQLDAAYTAKQRGTSSKGIMASCRGSYKASKRVTAKAFMGIFFTDDTDSQLYV
;
A
#
# COMPACT_ATOMS: atom_id res chain seq x y z
N PHE A 1 -10.95 9.83 -8.64
CA PHE A 1 -10.39 9.97 -7.30
C PHE A 1 -10.46 8.63 -6.59
N VAL A 2 -9.42 7.81 -6.71
CA VAL A 2 -9.24 6.72 -5.75
C VAL A 2 -8.87 7.40 -4.45
N SER A 3 -9.73 7.31 -3.44
CA SER A 3 -9.48 7.86 -2.12
C SER A 3 -8.11 7.38 -1.63
N LEU A 4 -7.15 8.28 -1.47
CA LEU A 4 -5.83 8.00 -0.90
C LEU A 4 -5.95 7.33 0.49
N TYR A 5 -7.08 7.52 1.14
CA TYR A 5 -7.36 7.17 2.53
C TYR A 5 -8.40 6.06 2.67
N GLY A 6 -8.92 5.53 1.56
CA GLY A 6 -10.02 4.55 1.60
C GLY A 6 -9.71 3.23 2.31
N LYS A 7 -8.42 2.91 2.50
CA LYS A 7 -7.98 1.73 3.28
C LYS A 7 -7.58 2.07 4.72
N ALA A 8 -7.30 3.34 5.04
CA ALA A 8 -6.85 3.73 6.36
C ALA A 8 -7.95 3.63 7.43
N ILE A 9 -9.22 3.75 7.04
CA ILE A 9 -10.36 3.67 7.96
C ILE A 9 -10.89 2.23 8.08
N GLN A 10 -10.46 1.32 7.19
CA GLN A 10 -10.94 -0.06 7.15
C GLN A 10 -9.77 -1.04 7.06
N GLN A 11 -9.33 -1.53 8.19
CA GLN A 11 -8.21 -2.46 8.30
C GLN A 11 -8.60 -3.91 8.03
N ASN A 12 -9.88 -4.24 8.09
CA ASN A 12 -10.43 -5.56 7.79
C ASN A 12 -11.38 -5.50 6.59
N THR A 13 -11.62 -6.64 5.96
CA THR A 13 -12.54 -6.79 4.81
C THR A 13 -14.00 -6.46 5.17
N ARG A 14 -14.34 -6.53 6.46
CA ARG A 14 -15.65 -6.11 6.99
C ARG A 14 -15.40 -5.08 8.09
N VAL A 15 -16.11 -3.96 8.02
CA VAL A 15 -16.11 -2.92 9.08
C VAL A 15 -16.87 -3.50 10.28
N ALA A 16 -16.16 -4.08 11.22
CA ALA A 16 -16.74 -4.56 12.46
C ALA A 16 -15.72 -4.40 13.59
N ASN A 17 -16.17 -3.80 14.70
CA ASN A 17 -15.41 -3.69 15.95
C ASN A 17 -14.02 -3.04 15.80
N GLU A 18 -13.92 -2.00 14.98
CA GLU A 18 -12.71 -1.23 14.81
C GLU A 18 -12.90 0.17 15.39
N GLN A 19 -11.97 0.61 16.19
CA GLN A 19 -11.90 1.96 16.75
C GLN A 19 -10.52 2.52 16.45
N GLY A 20 -10.45 3.74 15.97
CA GLY A 20 -9.17 4.34 15.61
C GLY A 20 -9.23 5.85 15.50
N LEU A 21 -8.05 6.42 15.35
CA LEU A 21 -7.83 7.83 15.05
C LEU A 21 -6.97 7.94 13.81
N LEU A 22 -7.50 8.61 12.78
CA LEU A 22 -6.80 8.90 11.55
C LEU A 22 -6.44 10.40 11.50
N ALA A 23 -5.16 10.69 11.39
CA ALA A 23 -4.65 12.01 11.08
C ALA A 23 -4.09 12.04 9.66
N THR A 24 -4.42 13.08 8.89
CA THR A 24 -3.97 13.23 7.50
C THR A 24 -3.33 14.59 7.28
N VAL A 25 -2.33 14.64 6.41
CA VAL A 25 -1.66 15.87 6.00
C VAL A 25 -1.49 15.90 4.49
N ARG A 26 -1.72 17.07 3.91
CA ARG A 26 -1.42 17.38 2.52
C ARG A 26 -0.72 18.74 2.46
N TYR A 27 0.44 18.77 1.84
CA TYR A 27 1.28 19.94 1.72
C TYR A 27 1.71 20.14 0.28
N LEU A 28 1.56 21.36 -0.22
CA LEU A 28 1.88 21.75 -1.60
C LEU A 28 2.98 22.82 -1.57
N PRO A 29 4.27 22.41 -1.40
CA PRO A 29 5.37 23.36 -1.35
C PRO A 29 5.52 24.14 -2.64
N GLN A 30 5.16 23.53 -3.77
CA GLN A 30 5.20 24.11 -5.10
C GLN A 30 4.02 23.62 -5.94
N LYS A 31 3.65 24.36 -7.00
CA LYS A 31 2.55 23.97 -7.91
C LYS A 31 2.70 22.59 -8.55
N LYS A 32 3.94 22.08 -8.62
CA LYS A 32 4.27 20.80 -9.26
C LYS A 32 4.68 19.70 -8.28
N LEU A 33 4.68 19.98 -6.98
CA LEU A 33 5.06 19.02 -5.95
C LEU A 33 3.99 18.95 -4.87
N GLU A 34 3.46 17.78 -4.65
CA GLU A 34 2.52 17.46 -3.59
C GLU A 34 3.15 16.44 -2.65
N LEU A 35 3.14 16.73 -1.36
CA LEU A 35 3.47 15.82 -0.29
C LEU A 35 2.20 15.49 0.48
N SER A 36 1.93 14.23 0.69
CA SER A 36 0.76 13.78 1.46
C SER A 36 1.11 12.62 2.37
N GLY A 37 0.39 12.50 3.46
CA GLY A 37 0.60 11.40 4.38
C GLY A 37 -0.56 11.21 5.32
N TYR A 38 -0.57 10.07 5.99
CA TYR A 38 -1.49 9.79 7.08
C TYR A 38 -0.81 8.96 8.18
N LEU A 39 -1.39 9.05 9.36
CA LEU A 39 -1.13 8.20 10.51
C LEU A 39 -2.47 7.68 11.01
N ASP A 40 -2.62 6.37 11.07
CA ASP A 40 -3.80 5.66 11.55
C ASP A 40 -3.41 4.80 12.76
N VAL A 41 -4.03 5.07 13.91
CA VAL A 41 -3.86 4.29 15.13
C VAL A 41 -5.18 3.62 15.42
N PHE A 42 -5.21 2.31 15.49
CA PHE A 42 -6.44 1.54 15.61
C PHE A 42 -6.36 0.43 16.63
N ARG A 43 -7.53 0.01 17.12
CA ARG A 43 -7.70 -1.17 17.99
C ARG A 43 -8.95 -1.95 17.58
N PHE A 44 -8.92 -3.23 17.88
CA PHE A 44 -10.06 -4.14 17.71
C PHE A 44 -10.51 -4.57 19.11
N PRO A 45 -11.60 -4.00 19.66
CA PRO A 45 -12.11 -4.37 20.99
C PRO A 45 -12.41 -5.85 21.11
N CYS A 46 -12.94 -6.47 20.05
CA CYS A 46 -13.26 -7.90 20.01
C CYS A 46 -12.28 -8.65 19.10
N PRO A 47 -12.15 -9.98 19.24
CA PRO A 47 -11.31 -10.81 18.38
C PRO A 47 -11.66 -10.67 16.90
N THR A 48 -10.65 -10.75 16.05
CA THR A 48 -10.79 -10.75 14.58
C THR A 48 -10.24 -12.05 14.02
N PHE A 49 -10.47 -12.30 12.73
CA PHE A 49 -9.92 -13.48 12.06
C PHE A 49 -8.39 -13.61 12.21
N ASN A 50 -7.68 -12.48 12.15
CA ASN A 50 -6.21 -12.44 12.26
C ASN A 50 -5.71 -12.29 13.70
N SER A 51 -6.55 -11.94 14.65
CA SER A 51 -6.20 -11.80 16.05
C SER A 51 -7.31 -12.33 16.94
N ARG A 52 -7.06 -13.48 17.56
CA ARG A 52 -7.99 -14.13 18.51
C ARG A 52 -8.01 -13.47 19.89
N PHE A 53 -7.27 -12.37 20.05
CA PHE A 53 -7.19 -11.63 21.29
C PHE A 53 -8.07 -10.39 21.25
N ASP A 54 -8.70 -10.10 22.38
CA ASP A 54 -9.36 -8.83 22.63
C ASP A 54 -8.35 -7.69 22.64
N ASN A 55 -8.82 -6.51 22.23
CA ASN A 55 -8.03 -5.28 22.22
C ASN A 55 -6.71 -5.37 21.43
N ALA A 56 -6.70 -6.11 20.32
CA ALA A 56 -5.56 -6.10 19.40
C ALA A 56 -5.38 -4.71 18.82
N LYS A 57 -4.14 -4.21 18.84
CA LYS A 57 -3.78 -2.85 18.43
C LYS A 57 -2.95 -2.87 17.15
N GLY A 58 -2.99 -1.75 16.44
CA GLY A 58 -2.11 -1.51 15.30
C GLY A 58 -1.91 -0.03 15.03
N ILE A 59 -0.89 0.23 14.25
CA ILE A 59 -0.56 1.55 13.73
C ILE A 59 -0.18 1.42 12.26
N GLU A 60 -0.64 2.35 11.45
CA GLU A 60 -0.30 2.43 10.04
C GLU A 60 0.07 3.86 9.69
N GLY A 61 1.16 4.04 8.97
CA GLY A 61 1.60 5.34 8.47
C GLY A 61 1.93 5.25 6.99
N MET A 62 1.68 6.34 6.26
CA MET A 62 2.02 6.46 4.85
C MET A 62 2.52 7.87 4.57
N LEU A 63 3.57 7.96 3.76
CA LEU A 63 4.07 9.20 3.17
C LEU A 63 4.11 9.02 1.64
N GLN A 64 3.68 10.02 0.92
CA GLN A 64 3.68 10.05 -0.54
C GLN A 64 4.18 11.40 -1.04
N SER A 65 5.02 11.34 -2.04
CA SER A 65 5.46 12.48 -2.85
C SER A 65 4.96 12.29 -4.27
N LEU A 66 4.39 13.33 -4.86
CA LEU A 66 3.92 13.38 -6.24
C LEU A 66 4.53 14.60 -6.90
N ALA A 67 5.38 14.39 -7.90
CA ALA A 67 6.05 15.45 -8.64
C ALA A 67 5.66 15.45 -10.11
N GLN A 68 5.34 16.62 -10.66
CA GLN A 68 5.13 16.82 -12.10
C GLN A 68 6.39 17.42 -12.71
N ILE A 69 7.05 16.65 -13.60
CA ILE A 69 8.29 17.04 -14.26
C ILE A 69 7.99 17.34 -15.72
N GLY A 70 7.90 18.63 -16.06
CA GLY A 70 7.58 19.04 -17.43
C GLY A 70 6.16 18.74 -17.89
N ALA A 71 5.95 18.75 -19.20
CA ALA A 71 4.66 18.46 -19.81
C ALA A 71 4.45 16.95 -19.97
N GLY A 72 3.57 16.39 -19.16
CA GLY A 72 3.15 14.99 -19.26
C GLY A 72 3.87 13.99 -18.37
N TRP A 73 4.95 14.32 -17.70
CA TRP A 73 5.67 13.43 -16.78
C TRP A 73 5.25 13.64 -15.34
N GLN A 74 4.91 12.54 -14.67
CA GLN A 74 4.55 12.50 -13.25
C GLN A 74 5.32 11.37 -12.55
N LEU A 75 6.02 11.71 -11.49
CA LEU A 75 6.71 10.76 -10.62
C LEU A 75 6.00 10.68 -9.28
N MET A 76 5.88 9.48 -8.75
CA MET A 76 5.33 9.21 -7.41
C MET A 76 6.29 8.30 -6.66
N ALA A 77 6.59 8.70 -5.42
CA ALA A 77 7.23 7.84 -4.43
C ALA A 77 6.30 7.72 -3.23
N ARG A 78 6.08 6.50 -2.74
CA ARG A 78 5.25 6.20 -1.58
C ARG A 78 5.97 5.23 -0.67
N TYR A 79 5.97 5.55 0.61
CA TYR A 79 6.39 4.65 1.67
C TYR A 79 5.23 4.42 2.63
N GLN A 80 5.00 3.17 3.00
CA GLN A 80 3.97 2.77 3.95
C GLN A 80 4.58 1.82 4.98
N ILE A 81 4.30 2.08 6.25
CA ILE A 81 4.65 1.22 7.37
C ILE A 81 3.38 0.83 8.10
N ARG A 82 3.27 -0.45 8.47
CA ARG A 82 2.16 -0.96 9.26
C ARG A 82 2.68 -1.94 10.30
N SER A 83 2.28 -1.72 11.54
CA SER A 83 2.51 -2.65 12.65
C SER A 83 1.17 -3.07 13.23
N LYS A 84 0.90 -4.36 13.31
CA LYS A 84 -0.36 -4.91 13.81
C LYS A 84 -0.12 -6.12 14.69
N GLN A 85 -0.88 -6.22 15.78
CA GLN A 85 -0.92 -7.43 16.59
C GLN A 85 -1.71 -8.52 15.89
N GLN A 86 -1.13 -9.72 15.84
CA GLN A 86 -1.73 -10.92 15.26
C GLN A 86 -1.58 -12.10 16.20
N THR A 87 -2.28 -13.17 15.89
CA THR A 87 -2.16 -14.45 16.57
C THR A 87 -1.02 -15.26 15.99
N TYR A 88 -0.14 -15.75 16.84
CA TYR A 88 0.87 -16.75 16.51
C TYR A 88 0.57 -18.06 17.26
N ASN A 89 0.46 -19.16 16.52
CA ASN A 89 0.21 -20.48 17.10
C ASN A 89 1.55 -21.21 17.26
N TYR A 90 1.94 -21.53 18.49
CA TYR A 90 3.15 -22.28 18.80
C TYR A 90 2.83 -23.43 19.75
N LYS A 91 3.09 -24.68 19.36
CA LYS A 91 2.89 -25.90 20.17
C LYS A 91 1.58 -25.88 20.97
N SER A 92 0.45 -25.67 20.29
CA SER A 92 -0.89 -25.57 20.86
C SER A 92 -1.14 -24.35 21.76
N GLN A 93 -0.20 -23.43 21.88
CA GLN A 93 -0.39 -22.16 22.58
C GLN A 93 -0.68 -21.03 21.59
N VAL A 94 -1.58 -20.16 22.00
CA VAL A 94 -1.99 -18.98 21.23
C VAL A 94 -1.28 -17.76 21.82
N LEU A 95 -0.32 -17.21 21.10
CA LEU A 95 0.52 -16.09 21.55
C LEU A 95 0.23 -14.83 20.72
N LYS A 96 0.42 -13.66 21.35
CA LYS A 96 0.40 -12.36 20.64
C LYS A 96 1.72 -12.13 19.95
N GLU A 97 1.66 -11.71 18.70
CA GLU A 97 2.82 -11.36 17.89
C GLU A 97 2.60 -10.01 17.22
N TYR A 98 3.66 -9.20 17.12
CA TYR A 98 3.68 -8.01 16.29
C TYR A 98 4.21 -8.36 14.90
N VAL A 99 3.43 -8.02 13.89
CA VAL A 99 3.84 -8.12 12.49
C VAL A 99 4.02 -6.71 11.95
N MET A 100 5.23 -6.40 11.53
CA MET A 100 5.59 -5.12 10.93
C MET A 100 5.77 -5.30 9.42
N ARG A 101 5.11 -4.47 8.63
CA ARG A 101 5.18 -4.50 7.17
C ARG A 101 5.58 -3.14 6.65
N HIS A 102 6.63 -3.12 5.82
CA HIS A 102 7.09 -1.97 5.08
C HIS A 102 6.74 -2.15 3.61
N LYS A 103 6.28 -1.10 2.96
CA LYS A 103 6.06 -1.08 1.51
C LYS A 103 6.63 0.19 0.92
N ILE A 104 7.34 0.04 -0.19
CA ILE A 104 7.85 1.13 -1.00
C ILE A 104 7.23 0.99 -2.37
N ARG A 105 6.74 2.09 -2.93
CA ARG A 105 6.26 2.15 -4.31
C ARG A 105 6.88 3.35 -5.00
N LEU A 106 7.48 3.10 -6.15
CA LEU A 106 7.95 4.12 -7.08
C LEU A 106 7.16 3.96 -8.37
N SER A 107 6.63 5.04 -8.91
CA SER A 107 5.97 4.99 -10.21
C SER A 107 6.28 6.23 -11.04
N SER A 108 6.39 6.00 -12.34
CA SER A 108 6.56 7.02 -13.36
C SER A 108 5.41 6.89 -14.35
N LEU A 109 4.70 7.98 -14.59
CA LEU A 109 3.64 8.08 -15.57
C LEU A 109 4.01 9.13 -16.60
N PHE A 110 4.05 8.73 -17.85
CA PHE A 110 4.19 9.64 -18.99
C PHE A 110 2.90 9.70 -19.77
N LYS A 111 2.35 10.90 -19.96
CA LYS A 111 1.15 11.16 -20.75
C LYS A 111 1.53 11.87 -22.04
N ALA A 112 1.19 11.28 -23.17
CA ALA A 112 1.28 11.87 -24.50
C ALA A 112 -0.12 12.18 -25.05
N THR A 113 -0.21 12.88 -26.17
CA THR A 113 -1.49 13.28 -26.80
C THR A 113 -2.39 12.09 -27.15
N ARG A 114 -1.80 10.95 -27.54
CA ARG A 114 -2.54 9.77 -28.00
C ARG A 114 -2.44 8.57 -27.06
N GLY A 115 -1.81 8.71 -25.90
CA GLY A 115 -1.68 7.58 -24.98
C GLY A 115 -0.90 7.93 -23.72
N ASP A 116 -0.75 6.94 -22.89
CA ASP A 116 0.04 7.02 -21.65
C ASP A 116 0.84 5.73 -21.43
N VAL A 117 1.96 5.87 -20.77
CA VAL A 117 2.80 4.76 -20.29
C VAL A 117 3.09 4.97 -18.84
N ALA A 118 2.88 3.95 -18.02
CA ALA A 118 3.23 3.97 -16.62
C ALA A 118 4.11 2.76 -16.27
N VAL A 119 5.17 3.03 -15.54
CA VAL A 119 6.07 2.02 -14.96
C VAL A 119 5.97 2.12 -13.44
N GLN A 120 5.88 0.99 -12.77
CA GLN A 120 5.75 0.92 -11.32
C GLN A 120 6.68 -0.16 -10.76
N LEU A 121 7.38 0.18 -9.68
CA LEU A 121 8.20 -0.72 -8.88
C LEU A 121 7.64 -0.72 -7.46
N ASP A 122 7.36 -1.91 -6.94
CA ASP A 122 6.91 -2.13 -5.58
C ASP A 122 7.89 -3.05 -4.87
N ALA A 123 8.18 -2.72 -3.61
CA ALA A 123 8.91 -3.60 -2.70
C ALA A 123 8.13 -3.72 -1.38
N ALA A 124 8.07 -4.92 -0.83
CA ALA A 124 7.51 -5.19 0.48
C ALA A 124 8.49 -5.96 1.34
N TYR A 125 8.55 -5.63 2.61
CA TYR A 125 9.28 -6.35 3.63
C TYR A 125 8.37 -6.54 4.83
N THR A 126 8.19 -7.78 5.25
CA THR A 126 7.38 -8.14 6.42
C THR A 126 8.29 -8.79 7.46
N ALA A 127 8.36 -8.21 8.64
CA ALA A 127 9.06 -8.75 9.80
C ALA A 127 8.05 -9.24 10.83
N LYS A 128 8.24 -10.46 11.32
CA LYS A 128 7.47 -11.07 12.41
C LYS A 128 8.35 -11.16 13.64
N GLN A 129 7.79 -10.87 14.81
CA GLN A 129 8.56 -10.90 16.05
C GLN A 129 9.06 -12.34 16.39
N ARG A 130 8.29 -13.36 16.00
CA ARG A 130 8.55 -14.78 16.31
C ARG A 130 8.63 -15.68 15.07
N GLY A 131 8.60 -15.12 13.90
CA GLY A 131 8.61 -15.83 12.63
C GLY A 131 9.75 -15.40 11.72
N THR A 132 9.81 -15.98 10.54
CA THR A 132 10.73 -15.57 9.48
C THR A 132 10.27 -14.28 8.83
N SER A 133 11.21 -13.42 8.47
CA SER A 133 10.93 -12.25 7.64
C SER A 133 10.66 -12.69 6.19
N SER A 134 9.83 -11.92 5.49
CA SER A 134 9.45 -12.17 4.11
C SER A 134 9.66 -10.92 3.27
N LYS A 135 10.10 -11.10 2.02
CA LYS A 135 10.35 -10.02 1.07
C LYS A 135 9.58 -10.27 -0.21
N GLY A 136 9.17 -9.19 -0.87
CA GLY A 136 8.54 -9.24 -2.17
C GLY A 136 8.94 -8.03 -3.01
N ILE A 137 9.16 -8.25 -4.30
CA ILE A 137 9.44 -7.20 -5.28
C ILE A 137 8.53 -7.42 -6.47
N MET A 138 7.99 -6.36 -7.01
CA MET A 138 7.17 -6.38 -8.21
C MET A 138 7.56 -5.23 -9.12
N ALA A 139 7.70 -5.51 -10.40
CA ALA A 139 7.80 -4.51 -11.46
C ALA A 139 6.62 -4.65 -12.39
N SER A 140 5.98 -3.55 -12.77
CA SER A 140 4.89 -3.54 -13.73
C SER A 140 4.97 -2.38 -14.68
N CYS A 141 4.50 -2.60 -15.90
CA CYS A 141 4.38 -1.61 -16.95
C CYS A 141 2.97 -1.69 -17.55
N ARG A 142 2.35 -0.54 -17.70
CA ARG A 142 1.07 -0.43 -18.42
C ARG A 142 1.17 0.64 -19.47
N GLY A 143 0.54 0.41 -20.61
CA GLY A 143 0.43 1.39 -21.67
C GLY A 143 -0.99 1.48 -22.20
N SER A 144 -1.39 2.67 -22.65
CA SER A 144 -2.60 2.86 -23.41
C SER A 144 -2.30 3.67 -24.68
N TYR A 145 -2.97 3.34 -25.77
CA TYR A 145 -2.84 4.05 -27.05
C TYR A 145 -4.19 4.23 -27.72
N LYS A 146 -4.53 5.45 -28.04
CA LYS A 146 -5.76 5.80 -28.77
C LYS A 146 -5.47 5.78 -30.27
N ALA A 147 -5.78 4.67 -30.94
CA ALA A 147 -5.62 4.51 -32.35
C ALA A 147 -6.62 5.37 -33.13
N SER A 148 -7.85 5.55 -32.64
CA SER A 148 -8.87 6.42 -33.23
C SER A 148 -9.82 6.94 -32.11
N LYS A 149 -10.82 7.76 -32.49
CA LYS A 149 -11.87 8.22 -31.56
C LYS A 149 -12.68 7.07 -30.96
N ARG A 150 -12.71 5.90 -31.58
CA ARG A 150 -13.52 4.74 -31.19
C ARG A 150 -12.68 3.56 -30.68
N VAL A 151 -11.36 3.58 -30.89
CA VAL A 151 -10.49 2.42 -30.57
C VAL A 151 -9.37 2.87 -29.66
N THR A 152 -9.27 2.21 -28.49
CA THR A 152 -8.16 2.35 -27.54
C THR A 152 -7.59 0.97 -27.24
N ALA A 153 -6.31 0.78 -27.52
CA ALA A 153 -5.54 -0.40 -27.12
C ALA A 153 -4.93 -0.18 -25.73
N LYS A 154 -4.94 -1.21 -24.90
CA LYS A 154 -4.30 -1.21 -23.57
C LYS A 154 -3.47 -2.46 -23.42
N ALA A 155 -2.26 -2.33 -22.87
CA ALA A 155 -1.38 -3.42 -22.55
C ALA A 155 -0.93 -3.30 -21.09
N PHE A 156 -0.76 -4.44 -20.43
CA PHE A 156 -0.22 -4.55 -19.09
C PHE A 156 0.76 -5.73 -19.02
N MET A 157 1.89 -5.51 -18.38
CA MET A 157 2.87 -6.54 -18.08
C MET A 157 3.33 -6.36 -16.62
N GLY A 158 3.45 -7.45 -15.89
CA GLY A 158 3.94 -7.45 -14.52
C GLY A 158 4.77 -8.68 -14.22
N ILE A 159 5.84 -8.50 -13.46
CA ILE A 159 6.71 -9.56 -12.96
C ILE A 159 6.81 -9.36 -11.44
N PHE A 160 6.66 -10.43 -10.69
CA PHE A 160 6.74 -10.39 -9.23
C PHE A 160 7.57 -11.57 -8.71
N PHE A 161 8.31 -11.30 -7.63
CA PHE A 161 9.05 -12.29 -6.86
C PHE A 161 8.71 -12.09 -5.40
N THR A 162 8.25 -13.14 -4.73
CA THR A 162 7.89 -13.10 -3.31
C THR A 162 8.36 -14.36 -2.62
N ASP A 163 8.89 -14.23 -1.41
CA ASP A 163 9.34 -15.38 -0.61
C ASP A 163 8.13 -16.21 -0.13
N ASP A 164 7.04 -15.51 0.28
CA ASP A 164 5.80 -16.15 0.74
C ASP A 164 4.57 -15.22 0.57
N THR A 165 3.40 -15.68 1.06
CA THR A 165 2.13 -14.95 0.99
C THR A 165 2.09 -13.66 1.81
N ASP A 166 2.95 -13.52 2.84
CA ASP A 166 2.97 -12.36 3.72
C ASP A 166 3.54 -11.12 3.03
N SER A 167 4.37 -11.29 2.01
CA SER A 167 4.96 -10.21 1.20
C SER A 167 4.29 -10.02 -0.15
N GLN A 168 3.10 -10.59 -0.38
CA GLN A 168 2.36 -10.43 -1.63
C GLN A 168 2.10 -8.95 -1.95
N LEU A 169 2.37 -8.61 -3.20
CA LEU A 169 2.14 -7.31 -3.80
C LEU A 169 1.01 -7.43 -4.82
N TYR A 170 0.05 -6.53 -4.76
CA TYR A 170 -1.09 -6.48 -5.69
C TYR A 170 -1.00 -5.20 -6.53
N VAL A 171 -1.36 -5.32 -7.80
CA VAL A 171 -1.40 -4.22 -8.77
C VAL A 171 -2.62 -3.35 -8.58
#